data_fbb9a6e196e8d94b5194d28de0cf78ad
#
_entry.id   fbb9a6e196e8d94b5194d28de0cf78ad
#
_cell.length_a   1.000
_cell.length_b   1.000
_cell.length_c   1.000
_cell.angle_alpha   90.00
_cell.angle_beta   90.00
_cell.angle_gamma   90.00
#
_symmetry.space_group_name_H-M   'P 1'
#
loop_
_entity.id
_entity.type
_entity.pdbx_description
1 polymer ?
#
loop_
_entity_poly.entity_id
_entity_poly.type
_entity_poly.pdbx_seq_one_letter_code
_entity_poly.pdbx_strand_id
1 'polypeptide(L)'
;STSETIEKLVVQSDLVIGSVLVTGAAAPKLVTRDMVSRMEKGGVLVDISIDQGGCFETSRPTTHAEPTYAVDGVIHYCVTNMPGAVPRTSTFALTNATLPYVRSLGRLGWKRALAADPGFALGLNVHAGHITHEAVAQDLGYDFRPVDLSGA
;
A
#
# COMPACT_ATOMS: atom_id res chain seq x y z
N SER A 1 13.33 -14.83 -1.90
CA SER A 1 13.58 -14.96 -0.45
C SER A 1 12.68 -16.03 0.14
N THR A 2 13.19 -16.81 1.07
CA THR A 2 12.40 -17.78 1.83
C THR A 2 12.01 -17.20 3.18
N SER A 3 11.00 -17.77 3.83
CA SER A 3 10.61 -17.37 5.20
C SER A 3 11.78 -17.48 6.18
N GLU A 4 12.60 -18.54 6.06
CA GLU A 4 13.80 -18.76 6.88
C GLU A 4 14.84 -17.64 6.69
N THR A 5 15.04 -17.17 5.45
CA THR A 5 15.96 -16.06 5.18
C THR A 5 15.45 -14.76 5.78
N ILE A 6 14.14 -14.50 5.67
CA ILE A 6 13.51 -13.31 6.26
C ILE A 6 13.67 -13.36 7.79
N GLU A 7 13.33 -14.47 8.42
CA GLU A 7 13.44 -14.69 9.86
C GLU A 7 14.85 -14.40 10.37
N LYS A 8 15.86 -15.05 9.76
CA LYS A 8 17.27 -14.87 10.14
C LYS A 8 17.70 -13.40 10.06
N LEU A 9 17.33 -12.69 9.01
CA LEU A 9 17.74 -11.31 8.80
C LEU A 9 16.98 -10.35 9.74
N VAL A 10 15.68 -10.56 9.91
CA VAL A 10 14.84 -9.71 10.81
C VAL A 10 15.36 -9.75 12.23
N VAL A 11 15.59 -10.96 12.76
CA VAL A 11 16.04 -11.12 14.17
C VAL A 11 17.39 -10.46 14.44
N GLN A 12 18.26 -10.37 13.42
CA GLN A 12 19.62 -9.81 13.55
C GLN A 12 19.71 -8.32 13.20
N SER A 13 18.60 -7.68 12.78
CA SER A 13 18.61 -6.30 12.31
C SER A 13 18.19 -5.32 13.39
N ASP A 14 18.87 -4.17 13.45
CA ASP A 14 18.49 -3.03 14.28
C ASP A 14 17.30 -2.26 13.68
N LEU A 15 17.20 -2.25 12.35
CA LEU A 15 16.14 -1.59 11.59
C LEU A 15 15.64 -2.49 10.47
N VAL A 16 14.33 -2.73 10.44
CA VAL A 16 13.64 -3.42 9.36
C VAL A 16 12.61 -2.50 8.72
N ILE A 17 12.64 -2.38 7.40
CA ILE A 17 11.67 -1.60 6.64
C ILE A 17 10.82 -2.57 5.82
N GLY A 18 9.52 -2.60 6.11
CA GLY A 18 8.51 -3.35 5.36
C GLY A 18 7.91 -2.47 4.27
N SER A 19 8.03 -2.93 3.01
CA SER A 19 7.50 -2.22 1.84
C SER A 19 6.98 -3.23 0.82
N VAL A 20 5.98 -3.99 1.22
CA VAL A 20 5.34 -4.99 0.36
C VAL A 20 4.15 -4.37 -0.34
N LEU A 21 4.08 -4.52 -1.65
CA LEU A 21 2.95 -4.06 -2.45
C LEU A 21 2.32 -5.25 -3.18
N VAL A 22 1.04 -5.48 -2.93
CA VAL A 22 0.17 -6.34 -3.75
C VAL A 22 -0.94 -5.46 -4.30
N THR A 23 -0.95 -5.25 -5.60
CA THR A 23 -1.90 -4.34 -6.24
C THR A 23 -3.33 -4.81 -6.03
N GLY A 24 -4.16 -3.97 -5.40
CA GLY A 24 -5.57 -4.24 -5.16
C GLY A 24 -5.88 -5.24 -4.04
N ALA A 25 -4.88 -5.67 -3.24
CA ALA A 25 -5.06 -6.61 -2.15
C ALA A 25 -4.30 -6.20 -0.88
N ALA A 26 -4.64 -6.81 0.25
CA ALA A 26 -3.92 -6.63 1.50
C ALA A 26 -2.48 -7.15 1.42
N ALA A 27 -1.56 -6.48 2.12
CA ALA A 27 -0.16 -6.91 2.21
C ALA A 27 -0.06 -8.24 3.00
N PRO A 28 0.71 -9.23 2.51
CA PRO A 28 0.95 -10.45 3.28
C PRO A 28 1.79 -10.16 4.53
N LYS A 29 1.52 -10.91 5.60
CA LYS A 29 2.29 -10.82 6.84
C LYS A 29 3.59 -11.59 6.70
N LEU A 30 4.71 -10.88 6.48
CA LEU A 30 6.03 -11.47 6.28
C LEU A 30 6.84 -11.58 7.58
N VAL A 31 6.59 -10.71 8.56
CA VAL A 31 7.25 -10.75 9.87
C VAL A 31 6.22 -11.13 10.92
N THR A 32 6.45 -12.26 11.57
CA THR A 32 5.55 -12.78 12.60
C THR A 32 5.83 -12.13 13.96
N ARG A 33 4.85 -12.22 14.88
CA ARG A 33 5.04 -11.79 16.27
C ARG A 33 6.20 -12.52 16.95
N ASP A 34 6.40 -13.81 16.65
CA ASP A 34 7.52 -14.57 17.18
C ASP A 34 8.87 -14.01 16.75
N MET A 35 9.02 -13.64 15.46
CA MET A 35 10.23 -12.98 14.97
C MET A 35 10.49 -11.65 15.70
N VAL A 36 9.44 -10.84 15.89
CA VAL A 36 9.54 -9.56 16.63
C VAL A 36 9.99 -9.78 18.07
N SER A 37 9.46 -10.79 18.75
CA SER A 37 9.82 -11.08 20.16
C SER A 37 11.30 -11.49 20.33
N ARG A 38 11.93 -11.96 19.27
CA ARG A 38 13.36 -12.39 19.24
C ARG A 38 14.30 -11.31 18.72
N MET A 39 13.80 -10.16 18.27
CA MET A 39 14.64 -9.01 17.91
C MET A 39 15.30 -8.41 19.15
N GLU A 40 16.43 -7.72 18.93
CA GLU A 40 17.08 -6.95 19.98
C GLU A 40 16.16 -5.82 20.48
N LYS A 41 16.08 -5.64 21.81
CA LYS A 41 15.27 -4.56 22.40
C LYS A 41 15.80 -3.19 21.96
N GLY A 42 14.91 -2.30 21.54
CA GLY A 42 15.26 -1.02 20.93
C GLY A 42 15.40 -1.08 19.41
N GLY A 43 15.33 -2.27 18.81
CA GLY A 43 15.19 -2.44 17.37
C GLY A 43 13.96 -1.71 16.83
N VAL A 44 13.96 -1.35 15.55
CA VAL A 44 12.92 -0.52 14.91
C VAL A 44 12.31 -1.24 13.71
N LEU A 45 10.99 -1.27 13.64
CA LEU A 45 10.21 -1.72 12.50
C LEU A 45 9.47 -0.53 11.87
N VAL A 46 9.70 -0.28 10.59
CA VAL A 46 8.98 0.73 9.80
C VAL A 46 8.11 0.01 8.79
N ASP A 47 6.79 0.15 8.89
CA ASP A 47 5.85 -0.49 7.96
C ASP A 47 5.28 0.52 6.96
N ILE A 48 5.88 0.59 5.77
CA ILE A 48 5.38 1.44 4.67
C ILE A 48 4.10 0.85 4.07
N SER A 49 3.89 -0.47 4.20
CA SER A 49 2.71 -1.17 3.71
C SER A 49 1.47 -0.99 4.60
N ILE A 50 1.55 -0.13 5.61
CA ILE A 50 0.50 0.04 6.62
C ILE A 50 -0.86 0.38 6.01
N ASP A 51 -0.91 1.17 4.94
CA ASP A 51 -2.14 1.53 4.23
C ASP A 51 -2.83 0.32 3.57
N GLN A 52 -2.08 -0.78 3.37
CA GLN A 52 -2.58 -2.07 2.88
C GLN A 52 -2.67 -3.13 3.99
N GLY A 53 -2.88 -2.70 5.22
CA GLY A 53 -2.99 -3.58 6.38
C GLY A 53 -1.66 -3.93 7.07
N GLY A 54 -0.52 -3.46 6.53
CA GLY A 54 0.82 -3.72 7.05
C GLY A 54 1.35 -5.12 6.74
N CYS A 55 2.67 -5.26 6.67
CA CYS A 55 3.35 -6.54 6.38
C CYS A 55 3.95 -7.22 7.62
N PHE A 56 3.79 -6.65 8.81
CA PHE A 56 4.15 -7.29 10.08
C PHE A 56 2.88 -7.68 10.84
N GLU A 57 2.88 -8.83 11.51
CA GLU A 57 1.72 -9.25 12.33
C GLU A 57 1.41 -8.29 13.47
N THR A 58 2.44 -7.61 13.97
CA THR A 58 2.36 -6.64 15.05
C THR A 58 2.01 -5.22 14.61
N SER A 59 1.88 -4.98 13.29
CA SER A 59 1.55 -3.67 12.74
C SER A 59 0.13 -3.24 13.08
N ARG A 60 0.00 -2.00 13.49
CA ARG A 60 -1.27 -1.27 13.60
C ARG A 60 -1.09 0.18 13.15
N PRO A 61 -2.07 0.78 12.47
CA PRO A 61 -1.99 2.15 12.02
C PRO A 61 -1.73 3.14 13.16
N THR A 62 -0.84 4.09 12.91
CA THR A 62 -0.55 5.22 13.80
C THR A 62 -0.72 6.55 13.07
N THR A 63 -0.62 7.66 13.80
CA THR A 63 -0.78 9.01 13.25
C THR A 63 0.51 9.81 13.41
N HIS A 64 0.62 10.94 12.72
CA HIS A 64 1.76 11.84 12.90
C HIS A 64 1.84 12.45 14.33
N ALA A 65 0.72 12.50 15.05
CA ALA A 65 0.70 12.99 16.44
C ALA A 65 1.23 11.93 17.43
N GLU A 66 0.93 10.65 17.18
CA GLU A 66 1.40 9.51 17.97
C GLU A 66 2.03 8.47 17.03
N PRO A 67 3.27 8.72 16.55
CA PRO A 67 3.80 7.98 15.40
C PRO A 67 4.32 6.59 15.73
N THR A 68 4.65 6.31 16.99
CA THR A 68 5.32 5.08 17.40
C THR A 68 4.62 4.37 18.55
N TYR A 69 4.86 3.07 18.66
CA TYR A 69 4.53 2.25 19.82
C TYR A 69 5.55 1.12 19.95
N ALA A 70 5.60 0.44 21.08
CA ALA A 70 6.48 -0.69 21.32
C ALA A 70 5.70 -2.00 21.49
N VAL A 71 6.24 -3.08 20.91
CA VAL A 71 5.80 -4.46 21.13
C VAL A 71 7.05 -5.28 21.44
N ASP A 72 7.05 -5.99 22.58
CA ASP A 72 8.17 -6.83 23.04
C ASP A 72 9.53 -6.08 23.11
N GLY A 73 9.48 -4.74 23.32
CA GLY A 73 10.65 -3.86 23.37
C GLY A 73 11.13 -3.38 22.00
N VAL A 74 10.48 -3.76 20.90
CA VAL A 74 10.76 -3.29 19.53
C VAL A 74 9.84 -2.13 19.17
N ILE A 75 10.42 -1.04 18.65
CA ILE A 75 9.70 0.18 18.30
C ILE A 75 9.08 0.02 16.92
N HIS A 76 7.79 0.31 16.81
CA HIS A 76 7.06 0.29 15.53
C HIS A 76 6.73 1.71 15.08
N TYR A 77 7.01 2.02 13.82
CA TYR A 77 6.59 3.22 13.12
C TYR A 77 5.67 2.81 11.96
N CYS A 78 4.38 3.05 12.12
CA CYS A 78 3.33 2.59 11.19
C CYS A 78 2.37 3.75 10.85
N VAL A 79 2.93 4.94 10.62
CA VAL A 79 2.14 6.14 10.31
C VAL A 79 1.49 5.98 8.94
N THR A 80 0.16 6.09 8.90
CA THR A 80 -0.57 6.21 7.64
C THR A 80 -0.24 7.54 6.97
N ASN A 81 -0.13 7.54 5.64
CA ASN A 81 0.26 8.74 4.91
C ASN A 81 1.62 9.33 5.37
N MET A 82 2.66 8.50 5.45
CA MET A 82 4.02 8.96 5.75
C MET A 82 4.47 10.16 4.90
N PRO A 83 4.10 10.27 3.60
CA PRO A 83 4.40 11.45 2.78
C PRO A 83 3.83 12.76 3.33
N GLY A 84 2.81 12.71 4.17
CA GLY A 84 2.25 13.88 4.85
C GLY A 84 3.22 14.59 5.80
N ALA A 85 4.29 13.92 6.24
CA ALA A 85 5.36 14.54 7.04
C ALA A 85 6.25 15.51 6.23
N VAL A 86 6.24 15.40 4.91
CA VAL A 86 7.00 16.28 3.98
C VAL A 86 6.08 16.80 2.87
N PRO A 87 5.01 17.56 3.22
CA PRO A 87 3.88 17.81 2.33
C PRO A 87 4.26 18.57 1.06
N ARG A 88 5.20 19.49 1.13
CA ARG A 88 5.66 20.23 -0.06
C ARG A 88 6.26 19.30 -1.11
N THR A 89 7.23 18.48 -0.73
CA THR A 89 7.90 17.53 -1.64
C THR A 89 6.91 16.52 -2.20
N SER A 90 6.08 15.95 -1.33
CA SER A 90 5.10 14.92 -1.69
C SER A 90 4.03 15.44 -2.63
N THR A 91 3.54 16.68 -2.42
CA THR A 91 2.54 17.30 -3.29
C THR A 91 3.08 17.51 -4.70
N PHE A 92 4.29 18.06 -4.85
CA PHE A 92 4.88 18.23 -6.16
C PHE A 92 5.15 16.90 -6.87
N ALA A 93 5.70 15.92 -6.14
CA ALA A 93 5.97 14.59 -6.69
C ALA A 93 4.68 13.92 -7.20
N LEU A 94 3.64 13.90 -6.38
CA LEU A 94 2.34 13.31 -6.74
C LEU A 94 1.68 14.07 -7.89
N THR A 95 1.65 15.40 -7.84
CA THR A 95 1.05 16.22 -8.89
C THR A 95 1.75 16.01 -10.23
N ASN A 96 3.09 15.99 -10.26
CA ASN A 96 3.84 15.75 -11.49
C ASN A 96 3.56 14.36 -12.07
N ALA A 97 3.41 13.33 -11.22
CA ALA A 97 3.11 11.97 -11.65
C ALA A 97 1.66 11.82 -12.15
N THR A 98 0.70 12.50 -11.53
CA THR A 98 -0.73 12.32 -11.83
C THR A 98 -1.27 13.28 -12.90
N LEU A 99 -0.66 14.45 -13.09
CA LEU A 99 -1.13 15.49 -14.01
C LEU A 99 -1.35 14.99 -15.46
N PRO A 100 -0.50 14.13 -16.07
CA PRO A 100 -0.75 13.61 -17.41
C PRO A 100 -2.09 12.88 -17.53
N TYR A 101 -2.43 12.06 -16.53
CA TYR A 101 -3.69 11.32 -16.47
C TYR A 101 -4.90 12.23 -16.26
N VAL A 102 -4.79 13.22 -15.35
CA VAL A 102 -5.84 14.23 -15.15
C VAL A 102 -6.13 15.00 -16.44
N ARG A 103 -5.08 15.40 -17.18
CA ARG A 103 -5.22 16.07 -18.48
C ARG A 103 -5.86 15.16 -19.54
N SER A 104 -5.53 13.87 -19.55
CA SER A 104 -6.15 12.90 -20.45
C SER A 104 -7.64 12.77 -20.16
N LEU A 105 -8.03 12.61 -18.90
CA LEU A 105 -9.44 12.59 -18.49
C LEU A 105 -10.20 13.86 -18.90
N GLY A 106 -9.60 15.04 -18.67
CA GLY A 106 -10.23 16.33 -19.01
C GLY A 106 -10.40 16.54 -20.51
N ARG A 107 -9.48 16.01 -21.33
CA ARG A 107 -9.54 16.18 -22.80
C ARG A 107 -10.42 15.16 -23.50
N LEU A 108 -10.38 13.90 -23.07
CA LEU A 108 -10.99 12.77 -23.79
C LEU A 108 -12.28 12.28 -23.13
N GLY A 109 -12.52 12.64 -21.87
CA GLY A 109 -13.48 11.99 -21.01
C GLY A 109 -12.95 10.62 -20.54
N TRP A 110 -13.53 10.08 -19.47
CA TRP A 110 -13.02 8.90 -18.79
C TRP A 110 -12.94 7.65 -19.71
N LYS A 111 -13.98 7.40 -20.51
CA LYS A 111 -14.08 6.18 -21.32
C LYS A 111 -12.98 6.13 -22.39
N ARG A 112 -12.80 7.19 -23.16
CA ARG A 112 -11.74 7.26 -24.18
C ARG A 112 -10.34 7.32 -23.58
N ALA A 113 -10.16 8.02 -22.45
CA ALA A 113 -8.88 8.09 -21.79
C ALA A 113 -8.41 6.70 -21.31
N LEU A 114 -9.31 5.89 -20.75
CA LEU A 114 -9.00 4.54 -20.29
C LEU A 114 -8.84 3.56 -21.47
N ALA A 115 -9.66 3.67 -22.52
CA ALA A 115 -9.53 2.84 -23.71
C ALA A 115 -8.20 3.07 -24.45
N ALA A 116 -7.64 4.29 -24.39
CA ALA A 116 -6.38 4.66 -25.05
C ALA A 116 -5.13 4.18 -24.28
N ASP A 117 -5.25 3.84 -22.99
CA ASP A 117 -4.14 3.43 -22.13
C ASP A 117 -4.56 2.26 -21.23
N PRO A 118 -4.17 1.01 -21.58
CA PRO A 118 -4.50 -0.17 -20.78
C PRO A 118 -3.96 -0.12 -19.34
N GLY A 119 -2.80 0.53 -19.14
CA GLY A 119 -2.25 0.73 -17.80
C GLY A 119 -3.12 1.67 -16.96
N PHE A 120 -3.63 2.73 -17.57
CA PHE A 120 -4.56 3.65 -16.92
C PHE A 120 -5.93 2.99 -16.65
N ALA A 121 -6.38 2.10 -17.53
CA ALA A 121 -7.62 1.35 -17.34
C ALA A 121 -7.62 0.49 -16.07
N LEU A 122 -6.46 -0.04 -15.66
CA LEU A 122 -6.31 -0.79 -14.40
C LEU A 122 -6.62 0.06 -13.16
N GLY A 123 -6.59 1.38 -13.26
CA GLY A 123 -6.98 2.28 -12.19
C GLY A 123 -8.50 2.42 -11.96
N LEU A 124 -9.32 1.84 -12.83
CA LEU A 124 -10.78 1.92 -12.71
C LEU A 124 -11.27 0.87 -11.71
N ASN A 125 -11.46 1.25 -10.46
CA ASN A 125 -11.88 0.34 -9.40
C ASN A 125 -13.39 0.28 -9.20
N VAL A 126 -14.11 1.37 -9.47
CA VAL A 126 -15.57 1.47 -9.28
C VAL A 126 -16.19 2.23 -10.45
N HIS A 127 -17.27 1.69 -11.02
CA HIS A 127 -18.09 2.37 -12.02
C HIS A 127 -19.57 2.03 -11.84
N ALA A 128 -20.41 3.06 -11.88
CA ALA A 128 -21.88 2.92 -11.77
C ALA A 128 -22.34 2.05 -10.56
N GLY A 129 -21.66 2.17 -9.42
CA GLY A 129 -21.96 1.42 -8.19
C GLY A 129 -21.46 -0.02 -8.17
N HIS A 130 -20.62 -0.43 -9.13
CA HIS A 130 -20.04 -1.78 -9.19
C HIS A 130 -18.53 -1.76 -9.08
N ILE A 131 -17.94 -2.80 -8.46
CA ILE A 131 -16.49 -2.99 -8.41
C ILE A 131 -16.04 -3.52 -9.78
N THR A 132 -15.07 -2.82 -10.37
CA THR A 132 -14.59 -3.07 -11.74
C THR A 132 -13.13 -3.54 -11.79
N HIS A 133 -12.51 -3.76 -10.64
CA HIS A 133 -11.18 -4.32 -10.48
C HIS A 133 -11.28 -5.66 -9.75
N GLU A 134 -10.83 -6.74 -10.40
CA GLU A 134 -11.06 -8.12 -9.93
C GLU A 134 -10.42 -8.39 -8.56
N ALA A 135 -9.15 -8.00 -8.37
CA ALA A 135 -8.46 -8.20 -7.09
C ALA A 135 -9.13 -7.45 -5.94
N VAL A 136 -9.64 -6.23 -6.19
CA VAL A 136 -10.38 -5.45 -5.19
C VAL A 136 -11.70 -6.13 -4.83
N ALA A 137 -12.42 -6.67 -5.83
CA ALA A 137 -13.65 -7.39 -5.59
C ALA A 137 -13.43 -8.64 -4.73
N GLN A 138 -12.38 -9.42 -5.04
CA GLN A 138 -12.00 -10.62 -4.28
C GLN A 138 -11.61 -10.28 -2.84
N ASP A 139 -10.74 -9.29 -2.63
CA ASP A 139 -10.25 -8.91 -1.30
C ASP A 139 -11.36 -8.38 -0.38
N LEU A 140 -12.33 -7.67 -0.96
CA LEU A 140 -13.45 -7.07 -0.22
C LEU A 140 -14.72 -7.94 -0.19
N GLY A 141 -14.74 -9.08 -0.89
CA GLY A 141 -15.89 -9.98 -0.95
C GLY A 141 -17.08 -9.41 -1.74
N TYR A 142 -16.85 -8.59 -2.75
CA TYR A 142 -17.88 -8.04 -3.63
C TYR A 142 -17.90 -8.72 -5.00
N ASP A 143 -19.02 -8.57 -5.71
CA ASP A 143 -19.15 -9.02 -7.10
C ASP A 143 -18.28 -8.17 -8.03
N PHE A 144 -17.48 -8.84 -8.86
CA PHE A 144 -16.71 -8.20 -9.92
C PHE A 144 -17.57 -7.99 -11.17
N ARG A 145 -17.54 -6.77 -11.73
CA ARG A 145 -18.20 -6.42 -13.00
C ARG A 145 -17.24 -5.63 -13.88
N PRO A 146 -16.68 -6.27 -14.93
CA PRO A 146 -15.80 -5.58 -15.86
C PRO A 146 -16.56 -4.49 -16.64
N VAL A 147 -15.85 -3.41 -16.96
CA VAL A 147 -16.38 -2.33 -17.79
C VAL A 147 -15.94 -2.55 -19.24
N ASP A 148 -16.90 -2.53 -20.15
CA ASP A 148 -16.62 -2.52 -21.59
C ASP A 148 -16.17 -1.13 -22.04
N LEU A 149 -14.90 -1.03 -22.46
CA LEU A 149 -14.30 0.17 -23.02
C LEU A 149 -14.33 0.18 -24.56
N SER A 150 -14.85 -0.87 -25.21
CA SER A 150 -15.00 -0.91 -26.67
C SER A 150 -16.02 0.14 -27.12
N GLY A 151 -15.79 0.74 -28.26
CA GLY A 151 -16.67 1.80 -28.80
C GLY A 151 -16.57 3.15 -28.07
N ALA A 152 -15.41 3.43 -27.45
CA ALA A 152 -15.11 4.72 -26.81
C ALA A 152 -14.64 5.79 -27.80
#